data_dc57456868e6e67568823f3d39fdab3f
#
_entry.id   dc57456868e6e67568823f3d39fdab3f
#
_cell.length_a   1.000
_cell.length_b   1.000
_cell.length_c   1.000
_cell.angle_alpha   90.00
_cell.angle_beta   90.00
_cell.angle_gamma   90.00
#
_symmetry.space_group_name_H-M   'P 1'
#
loop_
_entity.id
_entity.type
_entity.pdbx_description
1 polymer ?
#
loop_
_entity_poly.entity_id
_entity_poly.type
_entity_poly.pdbx_seq_one_letter_code
_entity_poly.pdbx_strand_id
1 'polypeptide(L)' 'MDIDDDIARANRAKRGSPYLNTDQAAAYLKISTRLLKQLRRDGKGPTFRRHSQLIQYHIDDLGAWSDAQSVRGGGHDSA' A
#
# COMPACT_ATOMS: atom_id res chain seq x y z
N MET A 1 3.71 -17.02 10.32
CA MET A 1 3.92 -16.39 9.02
C MET A 1 4.78 -15.18 9.21
N ASP A 2 5.83 -15.07 8.49
CA ASP A 2 6.74 -13.99 8.71
C ASP A 2 6.69 -12.98 7.56
N ILE A 3 7.46 -11.92 7.74
CA ILE A 3 7.44 -10.81 6.80
C ILE A 3 7.92 -11.22 5.43
N ASP A 4 8.90 -12.11 5.36
CA ASP A 4 9.42 -12.56 4.09
C ASP A 4 8.35 -13.23 3.25
N ASP A 5 7.47 -13.96 3.91
CA ASP A 5 6.40 -14.64 3.22
C ASP A 5 5.40 -13.62 2.65
N ASP A 6 5.14 -12.56 3.38
CA ASP A 6 4.25 -11.51 2.91
C ASP A 6 4.85 -10.77 1.71
N ILE A 7 6.14 -10.54 1.75
CA ILE A 7 6.84 -9.86 0.66
C ILE A 7 6.83 -10.76 -0.58
N ALA A 8 7.08 -12.04 -0.41
CA ALA A 8 7.05 -12.97 -1.53
C ALA A 8 5.66 -13.03 -2.14
N ARG A 9 4.64 -12.99 -1.32
CA ARG A 9 3.26 -13.03 -1.79
C ARG A 9 2.93 -11.76 -2.58
N ALA A 10 3.39 -10.62 -2.12
CA ALA A 10 3.18 -9.37 -2.83
C ALA A 10 3.88 -9.39 -4.19
N ASN A 11 5.10 -9.91 -4.24
CA ASN A 11 5.83 -10.02 -5.50
C ASN A 11 5.13 -10.94 -6.47
N ARG A 12 4.56 -12.01 -5.95
CA ARG A 12 3.83 -12.96 -6.78
C ARG A 12 2.57 -12.30 -7.34
N ALA A 13 1.89 -11.52 -6.52
CA ALA A 13 0.72 -10.78 -6.95
C ALA A 13 1.06 -9.80 -8.06
N LYS A 14 2.22 -9.18 -7.96
CA LYS A 14 2.66 -8.24 -8.97
C LYS A 14 2.77 -8.88 -10.34
N ARG A 15 3.15 -10.16 -10.40
CA ARG A 15 3.29 -10.86 -11.66
C ARG A 15 2.00 -11.52 -12.10
N GLY A 16 1.22 -12.04 -11.15
CA GLY A 16 -0.01 -12.76 -11.45
C GLY A 16 -1.25 -11.92 -11.32
N SER A 17 -1.22 -10.96 -10.42
CA SER A 17 -2.33 -10.08 -10.18
C SER A 17 -1.80 -8.77 -9.62
N PRO A 18 -2.25 -7.63 -10.15
CA PRO A 18 -1.77 -6.34 -9.68
C PRO A 18 -2.44 -5.88 -8.38
N TYR A 19 -3.32 -6.67 -7.82
CA TYR A 19 -4.06 -6.27 -6.64
C TYR A 19 -3.49 -6.87 -5.37
N LEU A 20 -3.36 -6.04 -4.35
CA LEU A 20 -2.82 -6.41 -3.05
C LEU A 20 -3.87 -6.20 -1.98
N ASN A 21 -3.86 -7.05 -0.95
CA ASN A 21 -4.71 -6.80 0.20
C ASN A 21 -4.07 -5.74 1.10
N THR A 22 -4.75 -5.38 2.19
CA THR A 22 -4.28 -4.31 3.06
C THR A 22 -2.89 -4.61 3.64
N ASP A 23 -2.68 -5.83 4.10
CA ASP A 23 -1.38 -6.19 4.68
C ASP A 23 -0.26 -6.15 3.65
N GLN A 24 -0.54 -6.65 2.47
CA GLN A 24 0.43 -6.64 1.38
C GLN A 24 0.73 -5.21 0.93
N ALA A 25 -0.30 -4.38 0.85
CA ALA A 25 -0.12 -2.99 0.45
C ALA A 25 0.72 -2.24 1.48
N ALA A 26 0.46 -2.46 2.76
CA ALA A 26 1.24 -1.82 3.81
C ALA A 26 2.71 -2.24 3.72
N ALA A 27 2.97 -3.51 3.49
CA ALA A 27 4.33 -4.00 3.34
C ALA A 27 5.00 -3.38 2.12
N TYR A 28 4.27 -3.28 1.03
CA TYR A 28 4.79 -2.67 -0.20
C TYR A 28 5.19 -1.21 0.05
N LEU A 29 4.38 -0.48 0.80
CA LEU A 29 4.63 0.92 1.12
C LEU A 29 5.58 1.09 2.30
N LYS A 30 5.93 0.00 2.97
CA LYS A 30 6.81 -0.01 4.14
C LYS A 30 6.24 0.81 5.29
N ILE A 31 4.94 0.73 5.45
CA ILE A 31 4.26 1.35 6.59
C ILE A 31 3.50 0.26 7.33
N SER A 32 3.02 0.57 8.51
CA SER A 32 2.26 -0.40 9.28
C SER A 32 0.86 -0.56 8.71
N THR A 33 0.28 -1.73 8.89
CA THR A 33 -1.09 -1.97 8.50
C THR A 33 -2.03 -1.00 9.20
N ARG A 34 -1.74 -0.72 10.45
CA ARG A 34 -2.52 0.21 11.24
C ARG A 34 -2.54 1.59 10.62
N LEU A 35 -1.38 2.07 10.20
CA LEU A 35 -1.28 3.37 9.57
C LEU A 35 -2.05 3.40 8.26
N LEU A 36 -1.91 2.35 7.46
CA LEU A 36 -2.61 2.29 6.19
C LEU A 36 -4.12 2.31 6.38
N LYS A 37 -4.62 1.59 7.38
CA LYS A 37 -6.05 1.60 7.69
C LYS A 37 -6.51 2.97 8.13
N GLN A 38 -5.70 3.67 8.89
CA GLN A 38 -6.03 5.00 9.34
C GLN A 38 -6.08 5.98 8.16
N LEU A 39 -5.11 5.89 7.28
CA LEU A 39 -5.09 6.74 6.09
C LEU A 39 -6.32 6.47 5.22
N ARG A 40 -6.70 5.21 5.08
CA ARG A 40 -7.89 4.85 4.30
C ARG A 40 -9.13 5.46 4.92
N ARG A 41 -9.28 5.37 6.22
CA ARG A 41 -10.43 5.90 6.93
C ARG A 41 -10.52 7.42 6.79
N ASP A 42 -9.37 8.07 6.80
CA ASP A 42 -9.30 9.53 6.72
C ASP A 42 -9.38 10.04 5.28
N GLY A 43 -9.39 9.14 4.32
CA GLY A 43 -9.43 9.54 2.91
C GLY A 43 -8.12 10.12 2.41
N LYS A 44 -7.03 9.82 3.08
CA LYS A 44 -5.72 10.39 2.74
C LYS A 44 -4.73 9.39 2.20
N GLY A 45 -5.14 8.14 2.08
CA GLY A 45 -4.27 7.08 1.59
C GLY A 45 -4.42 6.86 0.11
N PRO A 46 -3.78 5.79 -0.40
CA PRO A 46 -3.90 5.47 -1.82
C PRO A 46 -5.31 5.01 -2.17
N THR A 47 -5.61 5.09 -3.45
CA THR A 47 -6.89 4.63 -3.97
C THR A 47 -7.04 3.14 -3.70
N PHE A 48 -8.23 2.72 -3.34
CA PHE A 48 -8.50 1.32 -3.07
C PHE A 48 -9.88 0.95 -3.63
N ARG A 49 -10.10 -0.36 -3.75
CA ARG A 49 -11.38 -0.89 -4.18
C ARG A 49 -11.97 -1.72 -3.05
N ARG A 50 -13.28 -1.64 -2.92
CA ARG A 50 -13.99 -2.43 -1.92
C ARG A 50 -15.00 -3.32 -2.60
N HIS A 51 -14.86 -4.61 -2.38
CA HIS A 51 -15.81 -5.59 -2.86
C HIS A 51 -16.40 -6.29 -1.64
N SER A 52 -17.56 -5.84 -1.19
CA SER A 52 -18.15 -6.33 0.05
C SER A 52 -17.19 -6.03 1.20
N GLN A 53 -16.61 -7.04 1.82
CA GLN A 53 -15.66 -6.84 2.91
C GLN A 53 -14.21 -6.91 2.46
N LEU A 54 -13.99 -7.14 1.18
CA LEU A 54 -12.65 -7.29 0.65
C LEU A 54 -12.12 -5.94 0.19
N ILE A 55 -10.96 -5.57 0.71
CA ILE A 55 -10.28 -4.34 0.30
C ILE A 55 -9.09 -4.73 -0.56
N GLN A 56 -8.97 -4.08 -1.71
CA GLN A 56 -7.87 -4.35 -2.63
C GLN A 56 -7.24 -3.04 -3.08
N TYR A 57 -5.92 -3.05 -3.18
CA TYR A 57 -5.14 -1.92 -3.69
C TYR A 57 -4.47 -2.33 -4.98
N HIS A 58 -4.57 -1.52 -6.01
CA HIS A 58 -3.83 -1.76 -7.25
C HIS A 58 -2.40 -1.27 -7.04
N ILE A 59 -1.44 -2.07 -7.48
CA ILE A 59 -0.04 -1.76 -7.24
C ILE A 59 0.39 -0.43 -7.86
N ASP A 60 -0.17 -0.07 -9.00
CA ASP A 60 0.14 1.20 -9.65
C ASP A 60 -0.40 2.38 -8.85
N ASP A 61 -1.56 2.20 -8.23
CA ASP A 61 -2.12 3.25 -7.37
C ASP A 61 -1.26 3.47 -6.13
N LEU A 62 -0.71 2.39 -5.59
CA LEU A 62 0.18 2.50 -4.45
C LEU A 62 1.45 3.25 -4.83
N GLY A 63 2.01 2.94 -5.98
CA GLY A 63 3.20 3.62 -6.46
C GLY A 63 2.95 5.10 -6.69
N ALA A 64 1.84 5.42 -7.33
CA ALA A 64 1.50 6.81 -7.61
C ALA A 64 1.30 7.61 -6.33
N TRP A 65 0.61 7.01 -5.36
CA TRP A 65 0.41 7.68 -4.08
C TRP A 65 1.73 7.90 -3.36
N SER A 66 2.58 6.89 -3.37
CA SER A 66 3.89 6.97 -2.72
C SER A 66 4.76 8.05 -3.36
N ASP A 67 4.74 8.11 -4.69
CA ASP A 67 5.52 9.11 -5.41
C ASP A 67 5.04 10.52 -5.08
N ALA A 68 3.75 10.70 -4.96
CA ALA A 68 3.19 11.99 -4.60
C ALA A 68 3.63 12.40 -3.20
N GLN A 69 3.70 11.46 -2.28
CA GLN A 69 4.20 11.75 -0.95
C GLN A 69 5.68 12.10 -0.97
N SER A 70 6.45 11.40 -1.79
CA SER A 70 7.88 11.65 -1.89
C SER A 70 8.17 13.06 -2.38
N VAL A 71 7.42 13.52 -3.36
CA VAL A 71 7.62 14.86 -3.89
C VAL A 71 7.41 15.88 -2.81
N ARG A 72 6.39 15.70 -2.00
CA ARG A 72 6.15 16.61 -0.93
C ARG A 72 7.12 16.43 0.18
N GLY A 73 7.38 15.18 0.53
CA GLY A 73 8.21 14.87 1.65
C GLY A 73 9.64 15.23 1.39
N GLY A 74 10.04 15.12 0.14
CA GLY A 74 11.39 15.49 -0.25
C GLY A 74 11.68 16.89 0.18
N GLY A 75 10.66 17.60 0.30
CA GLY A 75 10.83 18.89 0.89
C GLY A 75 11.19 18.72 2.31
N HIS A 76 11.08 17.70 2.89
CA HIS A 76 11.50 17.58 4.16
C HIS A 76 12.25 16.48 4.46
N ASP A 77 12.49 16.12 3.92
CA ASP A 77 13.13 15.47 4.29
C ASP A 77 13.62 15.37 5.21
N SER A 78 13.38 15.69 5.34
CA SER A 78 13.69 15.74 6.19
C SER A 78 13.59 15.41 6.92
N ALA A 79 13.36 15.18 6.86
CA ALA A 79 13.26 14.94 7.70
C ALA A 79 13.45 14.80 7.97
#